data_8c73decb0779203501435130434a4185
#
_entry.id   8c73decb0779203501435130434a4185
#
_cell.length_a   1.000
_cell.length_b   1.000
_cell.length_c   1.000
_cell.angle_alpha   90.00
_cell.angle_beta   90.00
_cell.angle_gamma   90.00
#
_symmetry.space_group_name_H-M   'P 1'
#
loop_
_entity.id
_entity.type
_entity.pdbx_description
1 polymer ?
#
loop_
_entity_poly.entity_id
_entity_poly.type
_entity_poly.pdbx_seq_one_letter_code
_entity_poly.pdbx_strand_id
1 'polypeptide(L)'
;AGKVHHGHMRSIWKGSVAFGLVNVPVKVYSATEERDIRFHQVHEADGGRIRYKRVCELDGKTVEFADIAKAYEAEDGRTVILTDDDFAQLPVNSSREIEVSSFVPADQIDPLLFDKSYYLEPASTSTKAYVLLCRTLEQTDRIAIVNFALRQKTRLAALRVRDDVLVIQTLLWPDEVRAAEFPSLDEDVAIKPAELKMAGMLVDSFAGDFQPEDYTDEYRVELEQLIEAKLEGGEAFPAPEAKEEGEDAEVVDLLAALQRSVERHKDSGEDSKSSSDSTSDSNSGGSRSSGTRSGGTRSSSARSTSSRSSGTRKTSRSKADAEESTGT
;
A
#
# COMPACT_ATOMS: atom_id res chain seq x y z
N ALA A 1 28.38 5.56 -5.62
CA ALA A 1 27.61 4.71 -6.53
C ALA A 1 27.54 3.30 -5.94
N GLY A 2 26.58 3.09 -5.01
CA GLY A 2 26.32 1.79 -4.42
C GLY A 2 25.71 0.86 -5.44
N LYS A 3 26.32 -0.28 -5.69
CA LYS A 3 25.73 -1.38 -6.46
C LYS A 3 24.52 -1.89 -5.67
N VAL A 4 23.31 -1.55 -6.13
CA VAL A 4 22.10 -2.20 -5.67
C VAL A 4 22.25 -3.68 -6.04
N HIS A 5 22.44 -4.54 -5.06
CA HIS A 5 22.38 -5.98 -5.24
C HIS A 5 20.93 -6.32 -5.60
N HIS A 6 20.66 -6.52 -6.88
CA HIS A 6 19.44 -7.15 -7.35
C HIS A 6 19.49 -8.61 -6.89
N GLY A 7 19.06 -8.86 -5.66
CA GLY A 7 18.77 -10.20 -5.20
C GLY A 7 17.80 -10.84 -6.19
N HIS A 8 18.15 -12.00 -6.71
CA HIS A 8 17.32 -12.73 -7.68
C HIS A 8 15.99 -13.09 -7.00
N MET A 9 14.93 -12.29 -7.25
CA MET A 9 13.60 -12.58 -6.74
C MET A 9 13.17 -13.98 -7.19
N ARG A 10 12.78 -14.83 -6.26
CA ARG A 10 12.28 -16.16 -6.55
C ARG A 10 10.78 -16.11 -6.82
N SER A 11 10.34 -16.65 -7.97
CA SER A 11 8.90 -16.75 -8.23
C SER A 11 8.24 -17.68 -7.24
N ILE A 12 7.15 -17.21 -6.63
CA ILE A 12 6.36 -17.95 -5.63
C ILE A 12 5.23 -18.74 -6.26
N TRP A 13 4.83 -18.37 -7.50
CA TRP A 13 3.74 -18.99 -8.21
C TRP A 13 3.92 -18.79 -9.73
N LYS A 14 3.36 -19.73 -10.51
CA LYS A 14 3.32 -19.67 -11.98
C LYS A 14 1.96 -20.10 -12.46
N GLY A 15 1.41 -19.36 -13.41
CA GLY A 15 0.11 -19.62 -14.01
C GLY A 15 -0.20 -18.58 -15.08
N SER A 16 -1.45 -18.19 -15.20
CA SER A 16 -1.90 -17.25 -16.21
C SER A 16 -3.00 -16.34 -15.72
N VAL A 17 -3.08 -15.13 -16.26
CA VAL A 17 -4.22 -14.25 -16.11
C VAL A 17 -5.19 -14.56 -17.26
N ALA A 18 -6.41 -14.97 -16.89
CA ALA A 18 -7.48 -15.25 -17.84
C ALA A 18 -8.46 -14.08 -17.87
N PHE A 19 -8.59 -13.46 -19.04
CA PHE A 19 -9.54 -12.38 -19.22
C PHE A 19 -10.29 -12.59 -20.57
N GLY A 20 -11.54 -12.99 -20.49
CA GLY A 20 -12.30 -13.47 -21.65
C GLY A 20 -11.64 -14.68 -22.31
N LEU A 21 -11.35 -14.58 -23.60
CA LEU A 21 -10.65 -15.63 -24.37
C LEU A 21 -9.13 -15.45 -24.40
N VAL A 22 -8.61 -14.43 -23.72
CA VAL A 22 -7.18 -14.13 -23.69
C VAL A 22 -6.57 -14.72 -22.43
N ASN A 23 -5.50 -15.49 -22.62
CA ASN A 23 -4.72 -16.08 -21.55
C ASN A 23 -3.30 -15.50 -21.58
N VAL A 24 -2.88 -14.89 -20.44
CA VAL A 24 -1.59 -14.23 -20.29
C VAL A 24 -0.73 -15.01 -19.30
N PRO A 25 0.21 -15.83 -19.76
CA PRO A 25 1.09 -16.57 -18.86
C PRO A 25 1.98 -15.64 -18.02
N VAL A 26 2.00 -15.86 -16.70
CA VAL A 26 2.73 -15.03 -15.76
C VAL A 26 3.43 -15.83 -14.67
N LYS A 27 4.48 -15.23 -14.10
CA LYS A 27 5.11 -15.63 -12.85
C LYS A 27 4.85 -14.55 -11.81
N VAL A 28 4.59 -14.98 -10.59
CA VAL A 28 4.27 -14.08 -9.46
C VAL A 28 5.44 -14.02 -8.50
N TYR A 29 5.80 -12.81 -8.09
CA TYR A 29 6.87 -12.49 -7.15
C TYR A 29 6.31 -11.62 -6.02
N SER A 30 6.83 -11.75 -4.80
CA SER A 30 6.51 -10.78 -3.74
C SER A 30 6.99 -9.39 -4.15
N ALA A 31 6.12 -8.39 -4.05
CA ALA A 31 6.48 -7.00 -4.33
C ALA A 31 7.08 -6.30 -3.10
N THR A 32 6.90 -6.89 -1.92
CA THR A 32 7.39 -6.38 -0.64
C THR A 32 8.33 -7.37 0.00
N GLU A 33 9.30 -6.86 0.73
CA GLU A 33 10.27 -7.62 1.52
C GLU A 33 10.24 -7.09 2.95
N GLU A 34 10.21 -8.02 3.90
CA GLU A 34 10.35 -7.71 5.31
C GLU A 34 11.83 -7.46 5.62
N ARG A 35 12.14 -6.28 6.15
CA ARG A 35 13.50 -5.85 6.43
C ARG A 35 13.84 -5.83 7.91
N ASP A 36 12.96 -6.39 8.75
CA ASP A 36 13.18 -6.50 10.18
C ASP A 36 14.41 -7.35 10.51
N ILE A 37 15.13 -6.93 11.54
CA ILE A 37 16.28 -7.70 12.06
C ILE A 37 15.76 -8.98 12.71
N ARG A 38 16.22 -10.12 12.22
CA ARG A 38 15.78 -11.44 12.71
C ARG A 38 16.64 -11.91 13.86
N PHE A 39 16.00 -12.14 15.00
CA PHE A 39 16.60 -12.69 16.19
C PHE A 39 16.36 -14.19 16.32
N HIS A 40 17.32 -14.88 16.95
CA HIS A 40 17.18 -16.25 17.39
C HIS A 40 17.02 -16.28 18.90
N GLN A 41 16.13 -17.12 19.40
CA GLN A 41 16.01 -17.33 20.82
C GLN A 41 17.17 -18.18 21.32
N VAL A 42 17.79 -17.72 22.38
CA VAL A 42 18.91 -18.39 23.04
C VAL A 42 18.66 -18.48 24.54
N HIS A 43 19.30 -19.45 25.19
CA HIS A 43 19.31 -19.55 26.63
C HIS A 43 20.24 -18.47 27.19
N GLU A 44 19.73 -17.62 28.07
CA GLU A 44 20.44 -16.46 28.57
C GLU A 44 21.77 -16.82 29.27
N ALA A 45 21.79 -17.95 30.00
CA ALA A 45 22.91 -18.33 30.79
C ALA A 45 24.14 -18.83 29.99
N ASP A 46 23.92 -19.42 28.81
CA ASP A 46 24.96 -20.10 28.04
C ASP A 46 24.98 -19.81 26.55
N GLY A 47 24.02 -18.99 26.07
CA GLY A 47 23.86 -18.65 24.65
C GLY A 47 23.41 -19.81 23.77
N GLY A 48 23.01 -20.93 24.35
CA GLY A 48 22.53 -22.11 23.62
C GLY A 48 21.23 -21.85 22.86
N ARG A 49 21.17 -22.23 21.59
CA ARG A 49 20.00 -22.00 20.73
C ARG A 49 18.79 -22.82 21.20
N ILE A 50 17.67 -22.18 21.44
CA ILE A 50 16.40 -22.82 21.81
C ILE A 50 15.82 -23.59 20.62
N ARG A 51 15.37 -24.83 20.90
CA ARG A 51 14.65 -25.68 19.94
C ARG A 51 13.32 -26.10 20.54
N TYR A 52 12.26 -26.08 19.72
CA TYR A 52 10.94 -26.49 20.12
C TYR A 52 10.67 -27.94 19.69
N LYS A 53 10.06 -28.72 20.59
CA LYS A 53 9.53 -30.05 20.28
C LYS A 53 8.00 -29.96 20.33
N ARG A 54 7.33 -30.64 19.39
CA ARG A 54 5.88 -30.78 19.42
C ARG A 54 5.55 -31.95 20.33
N VAL A 55 4.76 -31.72 21.35
CA VAL A 55 4.42 -32.71 22.34
C VAL A 55 2.90 -32.81 22.40
N CYS A 56 2.36 -34.04 22.38
CA CYS A 56 0.93 -34.27 22.57
C CYS A 56 0.57 -34.02 24.04
N GLU A 57 -0.46 -33.22 24.27
CA GLU A 57 -0.90 -32.86 25.63
C GLU A 57 -1.43 -34.07 26.41
N LEU A 58 -2.06 -35.03 25.73
CA LEU A 58 -2.71 -36.16 26.37
C LEU A 58 -1.71 -37.21 26.90
N ASP A 59 -0.64 -37.50 26.17
CA ASP A 59 0.30 -38.56 26.54
C ASP A 59 1.75 -38.10 26.73
N GLY A 60 2.02 -36.81 26.54
CA GLY A 60 3.34 -36.21 26.73
C GLY A 60 4.41 -36.65 25.71
N LYS A 61 4.03 -37.36 24.66
CA LYS A 61 5.00 -37.84 23.65
C LYS A 61 5.28 -36.79 22.58
N THR A 62 6.52 -36.80 22.10
CA THR A 62 6.90 -35.99 20.93
C THR A 62 6.20 -36.55 19.68
N VAL A 63 5.56 -35.66 18.91
CA VAL A 63 4.80 -36.02 17.70
C VAL A 63 5.55 -35.52 16.47
N GLU A 64 5.75 -36.38 15.49
CA GLU A 64 6.33 -36.00 14.21
C GLU A 64 5.37 -35.15 13.38
N PHE A 65 5.89 -34.34 12.49
CA PHE A 65 5.06 -33.42 11.70
C PHE A 65 4.03 -34.14 10.81
N ALA A 66 4.39 -35.31 10.32
CA ALA A 66 3.52 -36.13 9.48
C ALA A 66 2.29 -36.70 10.22
N ASP A 67 2.38 -36.81 11.55
CA ASP A 67 1.33 -37.35 12.39
C ASP A 67 0.41 -36.24 12.96
N ILE A 68 0.59 -34.99 12.52
CA ILE A 68 -0.21 -33.85 13.00
C ILE A 68 -1.32 -33.56 12.00
N ALA A 69 -2.56 -33.77 12.41
CA ALA A 69 -3.76 -33.36 11.69
C ALA A 69 -4.26 -32.00 12.21
N LYS A 70 -5.19 -31.37 11.48
CA LYS A 70 -5.89 -30.17 11.91
C LYS A 70 -7.20 -30.54 12.54
N ALA A 71 -7.57 -29.89 13.63
CA ALA A 71 -8.86 -30.07 14.25
C ALA A 71 -9.64 -28.77 14.28
N TYR A 72 -10.94 -28.84 14.06
CA TYR A 72 -11.89 -27.75 14.25
C TYR A 72 -12.80 -28.07 15.43
N GLU A 73 -12.89 -27.16 16.37
CA GLU A 73 -13.80 -27.27 17.51
C GLU A 73 -15.08 -26.50 17.19
N ALA A 74 -16.19 -27.16 17.14
CA ALA A 74 -17.49 -26.56 16.88
C ALA A 74 -18.03 -25.90 18.15
N GLU A 75 -18.98 -24.97 17.99
CA GLU A 75 -19.60 -24.25 19.13
C GLU A 75 -20.28 -25.16 20.15
N ASP A 76 -20.68 -26.36 19.75
CA ASP A 76 -21.27 -27.39 20.61
C ASP A 76 -20.23 -28.29 21.33
N GLY A 77 -18.94 -27.93 21.21
CA GLY A 77 -17.82 -28.67 21.84
C GLY A 77 -17.36 -29.93 21.08
N ARG A 78 -17.94 -30.24 19.92
CA ARG A 78 -17.47 -31.36 19.12
C ARG A 78 -16.21 -31.01 18.35
N THR A 79 -15.22 -31.89 18.40
CA THR A 79 -13.98 -31.72 17.64
C THR A 79 -14.04 -32.59 16.38
N VAL A 80 -13.81 -31.93 15.22
CA VAL A 80 -13.69 -32.58 13.92
C VAL A 80 -12.25 -32.55 13.47
N ILE A 81 -11.65 -33.72 13.23
CA ILE A 81 -10.28 -33.83 12.72
C ILE A 81 -10.35 -33.81 11.19
N LEU A 82 -9.56 -32.91 10.58
CA LEU A 82 -9.46 -32.75 9.15
C LEU A 82 -8.07 -33.20 8.69
N THR A 83 -8.06 -34.11 7.73
CA THR A 83 -6.86 -34.64 7.10
C THR A 83 -6.51 -33.85 5.81
N ASP A 84 -5.32 -34.06 5.28
CA ASP A 84 -4.94 -33.49 3.98
C ASP A 84 -5.83 -34.00 2.84
N ASP A 85 -6.36 -35.22 2.94
CA ASP A 85 -7.29 -35.82 1.97
C ASP A 85 -8.64 -35.06 2.00
N ASP A 86 -9.12 -34.63 3.17
CA ASP A 86 -10.34 -33.84 3.29
C ASP A 86 -10.19 -32.50 2.61
N PHE A 87 -9.04 -31.84 2.79
CA PHE A 87 -8.72 -30.59 2.09
C PHE A 87 -8.58 -30.77 0.57
N ALA A 88 -8.09 -31.93 0.11
CA ALA A 88 -7.96 -32.21 -1.32
C ALA A 88 -9.34 -32.41 -2.00
N GLN A 89 -10.38 -32.74 -1.26
CA GLN A 89 -11.75 -32.90 -1.76
C GLN A 89 -12.50 -31.56 -1.89
N LEU A 90 -11.97 -30.47 -1.32
CA LEU A 90 -12.59 -29.16 -1.46
C LEU A 90 -12.59 -28.75 -2.94
N PRO A 91 -13.71 -28.22 -3.48
CA PRO A 91 -13.79 -27.74 -4.85
C PRO A 91 -13.07 -26.40 -5.01
N VAL A 92 -11.86 -26.31 -4.45
CA VAL A 92 -11.00 -25.14 -4.63
C VAL A 92 -10.47 -25.22 -6.06
N ASN A 93 -10.67 -24.16 -6.82
CA ASN A 93 -10.09 -24.04 -8.16
C ASN A 93 -8.56 -24.29 -8.07
N SER A 94 -8.16 -25.51 -8.34
CA SER A 94 -6.76 -25.89 -8.52
C SER A 94 -6.18 -25.35 -9.84
N SER A 95 -7.00 -24.62 -10.60
CA SER A 95 -6.58 -23.94 -11.80
C SER A 95 -5.50 -22.93 -11.44
N ARG A 96 -4.36 -23.03 -12.12
CA ARG A 96 -3.29 -22.02 -12.02
C ARG A 96 -3.66 -20.80 -12.87
N GLU A 97 -4.88 -20.32 -12.66
CA GLU A 97 -5.43 -19.18 -13.38
C GLU A 97 -5.85 -18.09 -12.39
N ILE A 98 -5.54 -16.86 -12.75
CA ILE A 98 -6.04 -15.65 -12.12
C ILE A 98 -7.23 -15.23 -12.98
N GLU A 99 -8.42 -15.50 -12.49
CA GLU A 99 -9.66 -15.25 -13.23
C GLU A 99 -10.14 -13.82 -12.98
N VAL A 100 -10.32 -13.06 -14.06
CA VAL A 100 -10.86 -11.70 -13.99
C VAL A 100 -12.39 -11.78 -13.88
N SER A 101 -12.91 -11.27 -12.76
CA SER A 101 -14.35 -11.23 -12.48
C SER A 101 -15.00 -9.95 -12.97
N SER A 102 -14.35 -8.80 -12.80
CA SER A 102 -14.89 -7.49 -13.19
C SER A 102 -13.79 -6.43 -13.33
N PHE A 103 -14.14 -5.29 -13.91
CA PHE A 103 -13.29 -4.10 -13.99
C PHE A 103 -13.99 -2.92 -13.31
N VAL A 104 -13.34 -2.31 -12.33
CA VAL A 104 -13.91 -1.24 -11.51
C VAL A 104 -12.99 0.00 -11.52
N PRO A 105 -13.51 1.21 -11.27
CA PRO A 105 -12.68 2.38 -10.96
C PRO A 105 -11.84 2.14 -9.70
N ALA A 106 -10.64 2.74 -9.65
CA ALA A 106 -9.72 2.54 -8.53
C ALA A 106 -10.27 3.07 -7.20
N ASP A 107 -11.02 4.15 -7.25
CA ASP A 107 -11.62 4.86 -6.12
C ASP A 107 -12.74 4.08 -5.42
N GLN A 108 -13.26 3.02 -6.06
CA GLN A 108 -14.28 2.15 -5.45
C GLN A 108 -13.70 1.08 -4.52
N ILE A 109 -12.38 0.91 -4.48
CA ILE A 109 -11.73 -0.05 -3.60
C ILE A 109 -11.21 0.69 -2.37
N ASP A 110 -11.82 0.40 -1.22
CA ASP A 110 -11.36 0.95 0.05
C ASP A 110 -9.91 0.49 0.33
N PRO A 111 -8.98 1.41 0.64
CA PRO A 111 -7.61 1.07 1.02
C PRO A 111 -7.48 0.07 2.17
N LEU A 112 -8.45 0.02 3.09
CA LEU A 112 -8.51 -0.98 4.18
C LEU A 112 -8.55 -2.43 3.68
N LEU A 113 -9.03 -2.65 2.46
CA LEU A 113 -9.13 -4.00 1.89
C LEU A 113 -7.79 -4.55 1.41
N PHE A 114 -6.77 -3.70 1.14
CA PHE A 114 -5.50 -4.17 0.62
C PHE A 114 -4.66 -4.92 1.67
N ASP A 115 -4.17 -6.12 1.31
CA ASP A 115 -3.29 -6.94 2.16
C ASP A 115 -1.87 -7.02 1.53
N LYS A 116 -1.60 -7.97 0.65
CA LYS A 116 -0.25 -8.23 0.12
C LYS A 116 -0.15 -7.91 -1.36
N SER A 117 1.01 -7.40 -1.76
CA SER A 117 1.30 -7.00 -3.13
C SER A 117 2.29 -7.94 -3.80
N TYR A 118 2.06 -8.22 -5.09
CA TYR A 118 2.89 -9.10 -5.91
C TYR A 118 3.09 -8.50 -7.30
N TYR A 119 4.30 -8.66 -7.84
CA TYR A 119 4.59 -8.36 -9.24
C TYR A 119 4.31 -9.56 -10.13
N LEU A 120 3.82 -9.31 -11.34
CA LEU A 120 3.61 -10.31 -12.37
C LEU A 120 4.60 -10.10 -13.50
N GLU A 121 5.48 -11.07 -13.71
CA GLU A 121 6.39 -11.11 -14.86
C GLU A 121 5.75 -11.95 -15.98
N PRO A 122 5.79 -11.53 -17.27
CA PRO A 122 5.34 -12.37 -18.36
C PRO A 122 6.19 -13.65 -18.44
N ALA A 123 5.54 -14.82 -18.44
CA ALA A 123 6.20 -16.12 -18.50
C ALA A 123 6.43 -16.63 -19.94
N SER A 124 5.90 -15.93 -20.94
CA SER A 124 5.96 -16.27 -22.36
C SER A 124 7.06 -15.47 -23.07
N THR A 125 7.63 -16.03 -24.12
CA THR A 125 8.52 -15.32 -25.04
C THR A 125 7.81 -14.21 -25.83
N SER A 126 6.48 -14.33 -26.01
CA SER A 126 5.64 -13.27 -26.58
C SER A 126 4.97 -12.47 -25.46
N THR A 127 5.41 -11.25 -25.27
CA THR A 127 4.86 -10.33 -24.27
C THR A 127 3.64 -9.54 -24.76
N LYS A 128 3.20 -9.76 -26.00
CA LYS A 128 2.14 -8.95 -26.65
C LYS A 128 0.84 -8.91 -25.84
N ALA A 129 0.37 -10.07 -25.38
CA ALA A 129 -0.88 -10.16 -24.60
C ALA A 129 -0.75 -9.47 -23.24
N TYR A 130 0.41 -9.59 -22.60
CA TYR A 130 0.73 -8.91 -21.34
C TYR A 130 0.71 -7.39 -21.51
N VAL A 131 1.45 -6.86 -22.49
CA VAL A 131 1.51 -5.43 -22.78
C VAL A 131 0.15 -4.88 -23.20
N LEU A 132 -0.63 -5.66 -23.97
CA LEU A 132 -2.00 -5.28 -24.32
C LEU A 132 -2.86 -5.09 -23.06
N LEU A 133 -2.81 -6.04 -22.13
CA LEU A 133 -3.56 -5.96 -20.87
C LEU A 133 -3.13 -4.74 -20.05
N CYS A 134 -1.81 -4.50 -19.89
CA CYS A 134 -1.29 -3.31 -19.20
C CYS A 134 -1.88 -2.03 -19.81
N ARG A 135 -1.69 -1.82 -21.10
CA ARG A 135 -2.14 -0.60 -21.79
C ARG A 135 -3.66 -0.43 -21.75
N THR A 136 -4.41 -1.53 -21.80
CA THR A 136 -5.88 -1.46 -21.69
C THR A 136 -6.32 -0.98 -20.31
N LEU A 137 -5.72 -1.52 -19.23
CA LEU A 137 -6.02 -1.10 -17.87
C LEU A 137 -5.66 0.38 -17.64
N GLU A 138 -4.50 0.83 -18.14
CA GLU A 138 -4.08 2.22 -18.07
C GLU A 138 -5.00 3.17 -18.84
N GLN A 139 -5.31 2.85 -20.09
CA GLN A 139 -6.18 3.69 -20.94
C GLN A 139 -7.60 3.82 -20.42
N THR A 140 -8.10 2.79 -19.75
CA THR A 140 -9.46 2.77 -19.21
C THR A 140 -9.53 3.26 -17.78
N ASP A 141 -8.40 3.49 -17.14
CA ASP A 141 -8.29 3.85 -15.71
C ASP A 141 -9.10 2.88 -14.83
N ARG A 142 -8.92 1.57 -15.08
CA ARG A 142 -9.64 0.51 -14.40
C ARG A 142 -8.68 -0.45 -13.70
N ILE A 143 -9.18 -1.00 -12.60
CA ILE A 143 -8.58 -2.12 -11.88
C ILE A 143 -9.41 -3.36 -12.14
N ALA A 144 -8.78 -4.48 -12.43
CA ALA A 144 -9.48 -5.75 -12.54
C ALA A 144 -9.60 -6.41 -11.17
N ILE A 145 -10.82 -6.79 -10.80
CA ILE A 145 -11.08 -7.65 -9.64
C ILE A 145 -10.91 -9.08 -10.10
N VAL A 146 -10.08 -9.83 -9.38
CA VAL A 146 -9.67 -11.18 -9.77
C VAL A 146 -9.78 -12.15 -8.59
N ASN A 147 -10.01 -13.42 -8.91
CA ASN A 147 -9.84 -14.51 -7.98
C ASN A 147 -8.46 -15.12 -8.16
N PHE A 148 -7.67 -15.17 -7.10
CA PHE A 148 -6.30 -15.62 -7.10
C PHE A 148 -6.07 -16.74 -6.08
N ALA A 149 -5.81 -17.94 -6.58
CA ALA A 149 -5.50 -19.11 -5.73
C ALA A 149 -4.00 -19.16 -5.42
N LEU A 150 -3.63 -18.91 -4.18
CA LEU A 150 -2.25 -18.97 -3.68
C LEU A 150 -2.18 -19.89 -2.45
N ARG A 151 -1.31 -20.91 -2.51
CA ARG A 151 -1.10 -21.86 -1.39
C ARG A 151 -2.41 -22.48 -0.89
N GLN A 152 -3.21 -23.03 -1.79
CA GLN A 152 -4.50 -23.72 -1.49
C GLN A 152 -5.61 -22.80 -0.93
N LYS A 153 -5.43 -21.49 -0.95
CA LYS A 153 -6.48 -20.54 -0.58
C LYS A 153 -6.80 -19.65 -1.75
N THR A 154 -8.07 -19.55 -2.10
CA THR A 154 -8.57 -18.55 -3.03
C THR A 154 -8.68 -17.22 -2.28
N ARG A 155 -8.18 -16.16 -2.89
CA ARG A 155 -8.23 -14.79 -2.38
C ARG A 155 -8.85 -13.89 -3.43
N LEU A 156 -9.61 -12.92 -2.97
CA LEU A 156 -9.98 -11.79 -3.79
C LEU A 156 -8.74 -10.92 -3.99
N ALA A 157 -8.56 -10.35 -5.17
CA ALA A 157 -7.42 -9.48 -5.44
C ALA A 157 -7.77 -8.42 -6.48
N ALA A 158 -7.01 -7.32 -6.45
CA ALA A 158 -7.03 -6.25 -7.42
C ALA A 158 -5.80 -6.36 -8.33
N LEU A 159 -6.01 -6.42 -9.64
CA LEU A 159 -4.96 -6.41 -10.65
C LEU A 159 -4.92 -5.03 -11.31
N ARG A 160 -3.78 -4.35 -11.20
CA ARG A 160 -3.54 -3.01 -11.75
C ARG A 160 -2.16 -2.88 -12.36
N VAL A 161 -1.91 -1.78 -13.02
CA VAL A 161 -0.58 -1.46 -13.56
C VAL A 161 0.14 -0.47 -12.65
N ARG A 162 1.44 -0.67 -12.48
CA ARG A 162 2.37 0.27 -11.87
C ARG A 162 3.71 0.19 -12.59
N ASP A 163 4.22 1.31 -13.08
CA ASP A 163 5.51 1.40 -13.76
C ASP A 163 5.66 0.37 -14.90
N ASP A 164 4.64 0.27 -15.78
CA ASP A 164 4.53 -0.69 -16.89
C ASP A 164 4.48 -2.19 -16.47
N VAL A 165 4.35 -2.49 -15.18
CA VAL A 165 4.29 -3.86 -14.64
C VAL A 165 2.91 -4.14 -14.05
N LEU A 166 2.36 -5.34 -14.32
CA LEU A 166 1.16 -5.80 -13.64
C LEU A 166 1.45 -6.10 -12.17
N VAL A 167 0.64 -5.52 -11.31
CA VAL A 167 0.66 -5.72 -9.85
C VAL A 167 -0.66 -6.34 -9.43
N ILE A 168 -0.58 -7.45 -8.70
CA ILE A 168 -1.75 -8.03 -8.04
C ILE A 168 -1.65 -7.76 -6.54
N GLN A 169 -2.69 -7.19 -5.97
CA GLN A 169 -2.81 -6.93 -4.54
C GLN A 169 -3.97 -7.76 -3.98
N THR A 170 -3.68 -8.64 -3.03
CA THR A 170 -4.74 -9.39 -2.36
C THR A 170 -5.63 -8.44 -1.57
N LEU A 171 -6.92 -8.74 -1.58
CA LEU A 171 -7.92 -8.02 -0.81
C LEU A 171 -8.41 -8.90 0.33
N LEU A 172 -8.71 -8.30 1.44
CA LEU A 172 -9.49 -8.90 2.51
C LEU A 172 -10.91 -9.15 2.00
N TRP A 173 -11.58 -10.16 2.56
CA TRP A 173 -12.99 -10.32 2.33
C TRP A 173 -13.77 -9.23 3.06
N PRO A 174 -14.94 -8.79 2.54
CA PRO A 174 -15.71 -7.72 3.17
C PRO A 174 -16.09 -7.98 4.63
N ASP A 175 -16.25 -9.24 5.02
CA ASP A 175 -16.56 -9.69 6.38
C ASP A 175 -15.31 -9.74 7.31
N GLU A 176 -14.11 -9.61 6.77
CA GLU A 176 -12.87 -9.47 7.56
C GLU A 176 -12.67 -8.03 8.07
N VAL A 177 -13.38 -7.05 7.49
CA VAL A 177 -13.31 -5.64 7.92
C VAL A 177 -14.33 -5.40 9.03
N ARG A 178 -13.82 -4.98 10.19
CA ARG A 178 -14.68 -4.68 11.34
C ARG A 178 -15.45 -3.38 11.15
N ALA A 179 -16.68 -3.34 11.60
CA ALA A 179 -17.43 -2.08 11.70
C ALA A 179 -16.77 -1.16 12.74
N ALA A 180 -16.65 0.13 12.41
CA ALA A 180 -16.13 1.14 13.34
C ALA A 180 -17.26 1.64 14.24
N GLU A 181 -17.59 0.86 15.28
CA GLU A 181 -18.65 1.19 16.24
C GLU A 181 -17.98 1.71 17.54
N PHE A 182 -17.93 3.03 17.68
CA PHE A 182 -17.34 3.69 18.84
C PHE A 182 -18.39 4.59 19.50
N PRO A 183 -19.00 4.18 20.62
CA PRO A 183 -20.03 4.95 21.32
C PRO A 183 -19.60 6.39 21.68
N SER A 184 -18.31 6.63 21.86
CA SER A 184 -17.76 7.97 22.13
C SER A 184 -17.87 8.94 20.95
N LEU A 185 -18.12 8.44 19.73
CA LEU A 185 -18.31 9.26 18.53
C LEU A 185 -19.79 9.54 18.23
N ASP A 186 -20.71 8.92 18.97
CA ASP A 186 -22.17 9.14 18.82
C ASP A 186 -22.62 10.43 19.52
N GLU A 187 -21.75 11.06 20.32
CA GLU A 187 -22.04 12.34 20.95
C GLU A 187 -21.87 13.50 19.98
N ASP A 188 -22.89 14.35 19.90
CA ASP A 188 -22.86 15.55 19.05
C ASP A 188 -21.95 16.63 19.68
N VAL A 189 -20.71 16.72 19.22
CA VAL A 189 -19.72 17.68 19.73
C VAL A 189 -19.78 18.97 18.91
N ALA A 190 -20.13 20.09 19.55
CA ALA A 190 -20.18 21.40 18.93
C ALA A 190 -18.74 21.95 18.70
N ILE A 191 -18.30 22.04 17.44
CA ILE A 191 -17.04 22.66 17.04
C ILE A 191 -17.29 24.11 16.63
N LYS A 192 -16.54 25.05 17.22
CA LYS A 192 -16.63 26.46 16.85
C LYS A 192 -15.95 26.72 15.50
N PRO A 193 -16.51 27.62 14.64
CA PRO A 193 -15.89 27.93 13.35
C PRO A 193 -14.44 28.46 13.46
N ALA A 194 -14.11 29.13 14.56
CA ALA A 194 -12.75 29.63 14.82
C ALA A 194 -11.76 28.48 15.10
N GLU A 195 -12.19 27.44 15.80
CA GLU A 195 -11.40 26.24 16.09
C GLU A 195 -11.10 25.48 14.79
N LEU A 196 -12.12 25.27 13.96
CA LEU A 196 -11.97 24.61 12.66
C LEU A 196 -11.04 25.38 11.73
N LYS A 197 -11.18 26.74 11.70
CA LYS A 197 -10.29 27.58 10.90
C LYS A 197 -8.84 27.50 11.37
N MET A 198 -8.61 27.52 12.68
CA MET A 198 -7.25 27.45 13.23
C MET A 198 -6.62 26.07 12.99
N ALA A 199 -7.39 24.99 13.14
CA ALA A 199 -6.94 23.65 12.79
C ALA A 199 -6.60 23.52 11.30
N GLY A 200 -7.42 24.12 10.40
CA GLY A 200 -7.12 24.18 8.98
C GLY A 200 -5.80 24.89 8.68
N MET A 201 -5.54 26.06 9.31
CA MET A 201 -4.26 26.77 9.15
C MET A 201 -3.06 25.96 9.65
N LEU A 202 -3.24 25.16 10.71
CA LEU A 202 -2.19 24.27 11.19
C LEU A 202 -1.94 23.14 10.17
N VAL A 203 -2.98 22.50 9.64
CA VAL A 203 -2.85 21.49 8.58
C VAL A 203 -2.15 22.07 7.35
N ASP A 204 -2.53 23.27 6.90
CA ASP A 204 -1.90 23.93 5.75
C ASP A 204 -0.42 24.23 6.02
N SER A 205 -0.01 24.49 7.26
CA SER A 205 1.38 24.74 7.61
C SER A 205 2.28 23.50 7.54
N PHE A 206 1.68 22.31 7.63
CA PHE A 206 2.35 21.03 7.46
C PHE A 206 2.12 20.40 6.08
N ALA A 207 1.32 21.05 5.22
CA ALA A 207 1.03 20.52 3.91
C ALA A 207 2.30 20.46 3.04
N GLY A 208 2.51 19.33 2.41
CA GLY A 208 3.64 19.07 1.52
C GLY A 208 3.36 17.82 0.66
N ASP A 209 4.21 17.62 -0.33
CA ASP A 209 4.18 16.41 -1.15
C ASP A 209 4.77 15.23 -0.36
N PHE A 210 4.15 14.06 -0.48
CA PHE A 210 4.68 12.85 0.14
C PHE A 210 5.91 12.35 -0.62
N GLN A 211 7.07 12.44 0.02
CA GLN A 211 8.34 11.92 -0.49
C GLN A 211 8.76 10.73 0.38
N PRO A 212 8.61 9.49 -0.14
CA PRO A 212 8.93 8.29 0.64
C PRO A 212 10.37 8.23 1.15
N GLU A 213 11.30 8.91 0.47
CA GLU A 213 12.72 8.96 0.80
C GLU A 213 13.02 9.70 2.11
N ASP A 214 12.11 10.59 2.54
CA ASP A 214 12.25 11.38 3.77
C ASP A 214 11.92 10.55 5.02
N TYR A 215 11.32 9.35 4.84
CA TYR A 215 10.92 8.49 5.95
C TYR A 215 11.90 7.33 6.10
N THR A 216 12.56 7.28 7.24
CA THR A 216 13.50 6.23 7.60
C THR A 216 12.98 5.46 8.81
N ASP A 217 13.19 4.15 8.83
CA ASP A 217 12.90 3.33 10.00
C ASP A 217 13.98 3.57 11.07
N GLU A 218 13.71 4.54 11.94
CA GLU A 218 14.62 4.96 13.01
C GLU A 218 14.89 3.81 13.99
N TYR A 219 13.87 3.02 14.32
CA TYR A 219 14.03 1.86 15.21
C TYR A 219 15.05 0.87 14.66
N ARG A 220 15.01 0.57 13.38
CA ARG A 220 15.97 -0.33 12.76
C ARG A 220 17.38 0.24 12.79
N VAL A 221 17.55 1.53 12.52
CA VAL A 221 18.86 2.21 12.58
C VAL A 221 19.43 2.17 13.99
N GLU A 222 18.62 2.49 15.01
CA GLU A 222 19.02 2.45 16.40
C GLU A 222 19.36 1.01 16.85
N LEU A 223 18.57 0.03 16.40
CA LEU A 223 18.81 -1.37 16.70
C LEU A 223 20.10 -1.90 16.06
N GLU A 224 20.40 -1.50 14.82
CA GLU A 224 21.68 -1.80 14.17
C GLU A 224 22.86 -1.20 14.96
N GLN A 225 22.74 0.05 15.40
CA GLN A 225 23.77 0.71 16.24
C GLN A 225 23.95 0.00 17.59
N LEU A 226 22.87 -0.42 18.24
CA LEU A 226 22.92 -1.18 19.48
C LEU A 226 23.65 -2.52 19.31
N ILE A 227 23.36 -3.24 18.22
CA ILE A 227 23.98 -4.52 17.90
C ILE A 227 25.47 -4.31 17.65
N GLU A 228 25.85 -3.29 16.87
CA GLU A 228 27.25 -2.98 16.56
C GLU A 228 28.03 -2.60 17.82
N ALA A 229 27.49 -1.73 18.67
CA ALA A 229 28.11 -1.37 19.94
C ALA A 229 28.29 -2.58 20.86
N LYS A 230 27.32 -3.49 20.93
CA LYS A 230 27.43 -4.73 21.71
C LYS A 230 28.47 -5.72 21.13
N LEU A 231 28.62 -5.76 19.82
CA LEU A 231 29.69 -6.56 19.18
C LEU A 231 31.09 -6.02 19.50
N GLU A 232 31.24 -4.72 19.64
CA GLU A 232 32.47 -4.03 20.03
C GLU A 232 32.71 -4.03 21.55
N GLY A 233 31.76 -4.53 22.35
CA GLY A 233 31.83 -4.61 23.81
C GLY A 233 31.53 -3.29 24.52
N GLY A 234 30.86 -2.37 23.85
CA GLY A 234 30.43 -1.06 24.36
C GLY A 234 28.92 -0.95 24.67
N GLU A 235 28.51 0.23 25.13
CA GLU A 235 27.13 0.65 25.28
C GLU A 235 26.76 1.63 24.16
N ALA A 236 25.66 1.39 23.46
CA ALA A 236 25.26 2.23 22.32
C ALA A 236 24.60 3.55 22.75
N PHE A 237 23.83 3.53 23.84
CA PHE A 237 23.03 4.68 24.28
C PHE A 237 23.27 4.96 25.75
N PRO A 238 23.34 6.25 26.18
CA PRO A 238 23.29 6.59 27.59
C PRO A 238 21.94 6.12 28.17
N ALA A 239 21.94 5.73 29.44
CA ALA A 239 20.70 5.37 30.14
C ALA A 239 19.66 6.48 29.92
N PRO A 240 18.42 6.15 29.55
CA PRO A 240 17.39 7.16 29.36
C PRO A 240 17.22 7.94 30.67
N GLU A 241 17.42 9.25 30.61
CA GLU A 241 16.99 10.12 31.70
C GLU A 241 15.49 9.95 31.86
N ALA A 242 15.05 9.61 33.07
CA ALA A 242 13.62 9.50 33.37
C ALA A 242 12.98 10.85 33.05
N LYS A 243 12.28 10.92 31.92
CA LYS A 243 11.36 12.02 31.66
C LYS A 243 10.29 11.90 32.73
N GLU A 244 10.24 12.84 33.64
CA GLU A 244 9.10 13.00 34.52
C GLU A 244 7.86 13.07 33.61
N GLU A 245 6.97 12.09 33.72
CA GLU A 245 5.67 12.10 33.08
C GLU A 245 4.98 13.36 33.58
N GLY A 246 4.86 14.33 32.68
CA GLY A 246 4.19 15.60 32.98
C GLY A 246 2.77 15.32 33.43
N GLU A 247 2.49 15.85 34.60
CA GLU A 247 1.19 15.89 35.30
C GLU A 247 0.05 16.18 34.30
N ASP A 248 -1.07 15.55 34.60
CA ASP A 248 -2.44 15.73 34.12
C ASP A 248 -2.63 16.94 33.18
N ALA A 249 -2.96 16.65 31.93
CA ALA A 249 -3.42 17.67 30.99
C ALA A 249 -4.74 18.24 31.50
N GLU A 250 -4.67 19.30 32.32
CA GLU A 250 -5.78 20.22 32.50
C GLU A 250 -6.38 20.54 31.15
N VAL A 251 -7.70 20.68 31.09
CA VAL A 251 -8.48 21.06 29.90
C VAL A 251 -7.91 22.39 29.36
N VAL A 252 -6.83 22.27 28.61
CA VAL A 252 -6.19 23.40 27.95
C VAL A 252 -7.16 23.89 26.89
N ASP A 253 -7.46 25.20 26.92
CA ASP A 253 -8.25 25.82 25.85
C ASP A 253 -7.67 25.39 24.49
N LEU A 254 -8.41 24.56 23.77
CA LEU A 254 -8.00 23.96 22.49
C LEU A 254 -7.50 25.01 21.50
N LEU A 255 -8.15 26.19 21.52
CA LEU A 255 -7.81 27.29 20.65
C LEU A 255 -6.42 27.89 20.98
N ALA A 256 -6.10 28.04 22.27
CA ALA A 256 -4.79 28.48 22.71
C ALA A 256 -3.69 27.44 22.43
N ALA A 257 -4.01 26.15 22.49
CA ALA A 257 -3.08 25.08 22.14
C ALA A 257 -2.76 25.08 20.64
N LEU A 258 -3.78 25.23 19.79
CA LEU A 258 -3.62 25.32 18.34
C LEU A 258 -2.82 26.57 17.94
N GLN A 259 -3.08 27.72 18.55
CA GLN A 259 -2.30 28.95 18.30
C GLN A 259 -0.81 28.77 18.60
N ARG A 260 -0.49 28.23 19.77
CA ARG A 260 0.91 27.92 20.17
C ARG A 260 1.60 26.95 19.22
N SER A 261 0.86 25.99 18.65
CA SER A 261 1.40 25.03 17.69
C SER A 261 1.73 25.70 16.35
N VAL A 262 0.86 26.58 15.86
CA VAL A 262 1.09 27.36 14.63
C VAL A 262 2.29 28.31 14.79
N GLU A 263 2.40 29.00 15.94
CA GLU A 263 3.52 29.88 16.23
C GLU A 263 4.85 29.14 16.29
N ARG A 264 4.92 28.02 17.00
CA ARG A 264 6.14 27.17 17.07
C ARG A 264 6.61 26.71 15.71
N HIS A 265 5.67 26.33 14.83
CA HIS A 265 6.05 25.85 13.49
C HIS A 265 6.57 26.99 12.60
N LYS A 266 6.06 28.21 12.75
CA LYS A 266 6.59 29.38 12.03
C LYS A 266 8.02 29.72 12.45
N ASP A 267 8.29 29.71 13.76
CA ASP A 267 9.62 30.02 14.29
C ASP A 267 10.67 28.96 13.86
N SER A 268 10.31 27.68 13.87
CA SER A 268 11.22 26.62 13.40
C SER A 268 11.47 26.63 11.87
N GLY A 269 10.55 27.21 11.07
CA GLY A 269 10.69 27.36 9.63
C GLY A 269 11.58 28.52 9.21
N GLU A 270 11.77 29.55 10.05
CA GLU A 270 12.64 30.69 9.77
C GLU A 270 14.11 30.38 10.08
N ASP A 271 14.41 29.55 11.09
CA ASP A 271 15.79 29.17 11.43
C ASP A 271 16.42 28.25 10.38
N SER A 272 15.64 27.45 9.66
CA SER A 272 16.15 26.58 8.59
C SER A 272 16.47 27.30 7.28
N LYS A 273 15.97 28.54 7.07
CA LYS A 273 16.28 29.36 5.90
C LYS A 273 17.49 30.27 6.07
N SER A 274 17.97 30.49 7.29
CA SER A 274 19.11 31.40 7.56
C SER A 274 20.49 30.73 7.51
N SER A 275 20.57 29.39 7.39
CA SER A 275 21.86 28.66 7.37
C SER A 275 22.36 28.27 5.99
N SER A 276 21.68 28.65 4.88
CA SER A 276 22.10 28.29 3.52
C SER A 276 22.65 29.48 2.68
N ASP A 277 22.83 30.66 3.30
CA ASP A 277 23.34 31.84 2.56
C ASP A 277 24.59 32.45 3.22
N SER A 278 25.65 31.65 3.35
CA SER A 278 26.99 32.20 3.60
C SER A 278 28.05 31.19 3.18
N THR A 279 28.45 31.20 1.93
CA THR A 279 29.83 31.05 1.47
C THR A 279 29.92 31.03 -0.05
N SER A 280 30.26 32.13 -0.65
CA SER A 280 31.36 32.22 -1.61
C SER A 280 31.31 33.59 -2.33
N ASP A 281 32.00 34.54 -1.75
CA ASP A 281 32.48 35.67 -2.48
C ASP A 281 33.99 35.71 -2.34
N SER A 282 34.71 35.46 -3.43
CA SER A 282 36.04 36.01 -3.67
C SER A 282 36.53 35.68 -5.09
N ASN A 283 36.53 36.76 -5.85
CA ASN A 283 37.72 37.24 -6.55
C ASN A 283 37.92 36.97 -8.04
N SER A 284 38.01 38.11 -8.66
CA SER A 284 38.89 38.57 -9.75
C SER A 284 38.49 38.22 -11.19
N GLY A 285 38.18 39.30 -11.88
CA GLY A 285 39.14 40.02 -12.73
C GLY A 285 38.82 39.91 -14.18
N GLY A 286 38.36 40.99 -14.76
CA GLY A 286 38.95 41.48 -15.98
C GLY A 286 38.27 41.19 -17.32
N SER A 287 37.80 42.28 -17.91
CA SER A 287 38.00 42.73 -19.31
C SER A 287 36.85 42.58 -20.30
N ARG A 288 36.20 43.74 -20.52
CA ARG A 288 35.84 44.45 -21.77
C ARG A 288 35.70 43.61 -23.07
N SER A 289 34.55 43.72 -23.73
CA SER A 289 34.30 44.61 -24.88
C SER A 289 32.97 44.20 -25.56
N SER A 290 32.15 45.19 -25.65
CA SER A 290 31.58 45.83 -26.89
C SER A 290 30.83 44.91 -27.86
N GLY A 291 29.58 45.25 -28.06
CA GLY A 291 29.14 45.43 -29.43
C GLY A 291 27.77 44.89 -29.78
N THR A 292 26.81 45.81 -29.83
CA THR A 292 25.92 46.11 -30.96
C THR A 292 24.67 45.27 -31.20
N ARG A 293 23.53 45.81 -30.87
CA ARG A 293 22.33 46.17 -31.66
C ARG A 293 21.81 45.20 -32.70
N SER A 294 20.56 44.93 -32.64
CA SER A 294 19.38 45.36 -33.42
C SER A 294 18.43 44.20 -33.56
N GLY A 295 17.23 44.36 -33.26
CA GLY A 295 16.09 44.84 -34.04
C GLY A 295 15.21 43.66 -34.27
N GLY A 296 14.02 43.66 -33.83
CA GLY A 296 12.85 44.30 -34.31
C GLY A 296 11.80 43.31 -34.79
N THR A 297 10.60 43.63 -34.40
CA THR A 297 9.28 43.52 -35.08
C THR A 297 8.50 42.21 -34.82
N ARG A 298 7.45 42.29 -34.04
CA ARG A 298 6.04 42.66 -34.31
C ARG A 298 5.27 41.69 -35.21
N SER A 299 4.19 41.30 -34.68
CA SER A 299 2.76 41.28 -35.13
C SER A 299 2.28 39.87 -35.47
N SER A 300 1.12 39.44 -35.27
CA SER A 300 -0.21 39.94 -34.95
C SER A 300 -1.18 38.76 -34.99
N SER A 301 -2.05 38.73 -34.04
CA SER A 301 -3.51 38.48 -34.12
C SER A 301 -4.10 37.74 -35.30
N ALA A 302 -4.94 36.75 -35.03
CA ALA A 302 -6.28 36.70 -35.62
C ALA A 302 -7.21 35.75 -34.87
N ARG A 303 -8.32 36.32 -34.52
CA ARG A 303 -9.62 35.73 -34.12
C ARG A 303 -10.29 35.08 -35.30
N SER A 304 -11.17 34.10 -35.04
CA SER A 304 -12.58 34.03 -35.52
C SER A 304 -13.17 32.70 -35.12
N THR A 305 -14.19 32.67 -34.32
CA THR A 305 -15.68 32.71 -34.51
C THR A 305 -16.30 31.43 -35.00
N SER A 306 -17.07 30.88 -34.07
CA SER A 306 -18.45 30.40 -34.09
C SER A 306 -18.98 29.67 -35.32
N SER A 307 -19.67 28.56 -35.08
CA SER A 307 -21.07 28.43 -35.49
C SER A 307 -21.78 27.25 -34.84
N ARG A 308 -22.94 27.56 -34.35
CA ARG A 308 -24.01 26.68 -33.89
C ARG A 308 -24.65 25.98 -35.10
N SER A 309 -25.12 24.77 -34.90
CA SER A 309 -26.40 24.37 -35.58
C SER A 309 -27.06 23.24 -34.82
N SER A 310 -28.26 23.53 -34.50
CA SER A 310 -29.40 22.81 -33.97
C SER A 310 -30.02 21.88 -35.00
N GLY A 311 -30.70 20.82 -34.54
CA GLY A 311 -31.61 19.98 -35.36
C GLY A 311 -32.09 18.73 -34.63
N THR A 312 -33.06 18.79 -33.85
CA THR A 312 -34.49 18.43 -33.87
C THR A 312 -34.84 17.00 -34.28
N ARG A 313 -35.41 16.27 -33.32
CA ARG A 313 -36.54 15.35 -33.29
C ARG A 313 -36.79 14.37 -34.45
N LYS A 314 -36.97 13.08 -34.11
CA LYS A 314 -38.29 12.43 -34.33
C LYS A 314 -38.38 11.06 -33.60
N THR A 315 -39.50 10.94 -32.94
CA THR A 315 -40.16 9.80 -32.31
C THR A 315 -40.65 8.79 -33.35
N SER A 316 -40.58 7.48 -33.04
CA SER A 316 -41.67 6.58 -33.40
C SER A 316 -41.70 5.34 -32.48
N ARG A 317 -42.89 5.05 -32.11
CA ARG A 317 -43.48 4.10 -31.16
C ARG A 317 -44.17 2.99 -32.00
N SER A 318 -44.01 1.71 -31.63
CA SER A 318 -45.02 0.62 -31.81
C SER A 318 -44.49 -0.57 -31.00
N LYS A 319 -45.14 -1.08 -30.04
CA LYS A 319 -46.43 -1.71 -29.71
C LYS A 319 -46.58 -3.11 -30.33
N ALA A 320 -46.79 -4.05 -29.41
CA ALA A 320 -47.54 -5.30 -29.42
C ALA A 320 -46.87 -6.49 -30.14
N ASP A 321 -46.93 -7.74 -29.71
CA ASP A 321 -47.99 -8.47 -29.02
C ASP A 321 -47.43 -9.70 -28.31
N ALA A 322 -48.15 -10.16 -27.35
CA ALA A 322 -48.08 -11.39 -26.62
C ALA A 322 -48.39 -12.64 -27.49
N GLU A 323 -47.84 -13.79 -27.10
CA GLU A 323 -48.64 -15.02 -27.07
C GLU A 323 -47.93 -16.08 -26.20
N GLU A 324 -48.60 -16.54 -25.31
CA GLU A 324 -48.75 -17.68 -24.45
C GLU A 324 -48.73 -19.01 -25.24
N SER A 325 -48.00 -20.02 -24.78
CA SER A 325 -48.43 -21.42 -24.96
C SER A 325 -47.74 -22.33 -23.92
N THR A 326 -48.57 -22.84 -23.09
CA THR A 326 -48.53 -23.99 -22.20
C THR A 326 -48.02 -25.30 -22.85
N GLY A 327 -47.42 -26.18 -22.02
CA GLY A 327 -47.73 -27.61 -22.17
C GLY A 327 -46.56 -28.58 -22.06
N THR A 328 -46.59 -29.27 -21.01
CA THR A 328 -46.22 -30.66 -20.62
C THR A 328 -44.92 -30.80 -19.88
#